data_955888d5c8d3f82285166748b9152716
#
_entry.id   955888d5c8d3f82285166748b9152716
#
_cell.length_a   1.000
_cell.length_b   1.000
_cell.length_c   1.000
_cell.angle_alpha   90.00
_cell.angle_beta   90.00
_cell.angle_gamma   90.00
#
_symmetry.space_group_name_H-M   'P 1'
#
loop_
_entity.id
_entity.type
_entity.pdbx_description
1 polymer ?
#
loop_
_entity_poly.entity_id
_entity_poly.type
_entity_poly.pdbx_seq_one_letter_code
_entity_poly.pdbx_strand_id
1 'polypeptide(L)'
;MEQSVIILNLGYALTFIALAIREVLWLRVTLTAAQICLFTYHYAYANNQSAAFWTAIFVIVNSVNIVKILLERRPKIIPDEIRDLYEGIFSNLTTREFLYFWNMGTIRSVNDKFLIHSGEKQNNLLLVLSGTANVEVNGKPIANLERGAFIAEISFLTGEPASADVHAIDELIFISWRSERLKNMQHENPAFWMKLQHALSEDLIKKVKPAAKRKSQISD
;
A
#
# COMPACT_ATOMS: atom_id res chain seq x y z
N MET A 1 -16.39 -5.89 53.62
CA MET A 1 -15.17 -5.05 53.73
C MET A 1 -13.97 -5.65 53.04
N GLU A 2 -13.65 -6.94 53.23
CA GLU A 2 -12.45 -7.54 52.53
C GLU A 2 -12.52 -7.52 51.01
N GLN A 3 -13.66 -7.89 50.42
CA GLN A 3 -13.79 -7.94 48.94
C GLN A 3 -13.63 -6.55 48.26
N SER A 4 -14.14 -5.49 48.90
CA SER A 4 -14.01 -4.12 48.37
C SER A 4 -12.56 -3.64 48.35
N VAL A 5 -11.80 -3.96 49.39
CA VAL A 5 -10.37 -3.62 49.50
C VAL A 5 -9.54 -4.40 48.47
N ILE A 6 -9.87 -5.67 48.23
CA ILE A 6 -9.20 -6.50 47.21
C ILE A 6 -9.41 -5.91 45.82
N ILE A 7 -10.64 -5.54 45.45
CA ILE A 7 -10.94 -4.95 44.13
C ILE A 7 -10.19 -3.63 43.92
N LEU A 8 -10.14 -2.78 44.92
CA LEU A 8 -9.41 -1.51 44.87
C LEU A 8 -7.91 -1.73 44.64
N ASN A 9 -7.30 -2.61 45.48
CA ASN A 9 -5.87 -2.90 45.36
C ASN A 9 -5.52 -3.58 44.06
N LEU A 10 -6.39 -4.46 43.51
CA LEU A 10 -6.23 -5.07 42.21
C LEU A 10 -6.22 -4.00 41.09
N GLY A 11 -7.13 -3.02 41.15
CA GLY A 11 -7.18 -1.91 40.20
C GLY A 11 -5.88 -1.08 40.18
N TYR A 12 -5.35 -0.76 41.37
CA TYR A 12 -4.08 -0.03 41.46
C TYR A 12 -2.88 -0.88 41.02
N ALA A 13 -2.83 -2.17 41.39
CA ALA A 13 -1.78 -3.08 40.96
C ALA A 13 -1.75 -3.23 39.44
N LEU A 14 -2.91 -3.40 38.82
CA LEU A 14 -3.01 -3.45 37.35
C LEU A 14 -2.59 -2.11 36.68
N THR A 15 -2.94 -0.98 37.28
CA THR A 15 -2.49 0.33 36.80
C THR A 15 -0.97 0.43 36.84
N PHE A 16 -0.36 -0.03 37.95
CA PHE A 16 1.10 -0.04 38.09
C PHE A 16 1.78 -0.96 37.08
N ILE A 17 1.22 -2.17 36.90
CA ILE A 17 1.72 -3.12 35.87
C ILE A 17 1.63 -2.53 34.49
N ALA A 18 0.54 -1.82 34.16
CA ALA A 18 0.38 -1.20 32.88
C ALA A 18 1.52 -0.22 32.54
N LEU A 19 2.07 0.52 33.49
CA LEU A 19 3.20 1.43 33.29
C LEU A 19 4.50 0.74 32.87
N ALA A 20 4.65 -0.56 33.17
CA ALA A 20 5.81 -1.35 32.76
C ALA A 20 5.67 -1.94 31.34
N ILE A 21 4.48 -1.91 30.76
CA ILE A 21 4.20 -2.50 29.44
C ILE A 21 4.63 -1.54 28.34
N ARG A 22 5.55 -1.97 27.48
CA ARG A 22 6.05 -1.19 26.35
C ARG A 22 5.12 -1.22 25.12
N GLU A 23 4.36 -2.29 24.97
CA GLU A 23 3.51 -2.51 23.82
C GLU A 23 2.14 -1.84 24.03
N VAL A 24 1.77 -0.92 23.13
CA VAL A 24 0.63 -0.01 23.29
C VAL A 24 -0.70 -0.74 23.43
N LEU A 25 -0.92 -1.85 22.71
CA LEU A 25 -2.17 -2.60 22.81
C LEU A 25 -2.35 -3.21 24.21
N TRP A 26 -1.33 -3.93 24.69
CA TRP A 26 -1.36 -4.56 26.01
C TRP A 26 -1.44 -3.54 27.14
N LEU A 27 -0.75 -2.40 27.01
CA LEU A 27 -0.88 -1.27 27.91
C LEU A 27 -2.35 -0.82 28.02
N ARG A 28 -3.03 -0.62 26.87
CA ARG A 28 -4.43 -0.20 26.85
C ARG A 28 -5.38 -1.25 27.44
N VAL A 29 -5.15 -2.53 27.12
CA VAL A 29 -5.95 -3.64 27.67
C VAL A 29 -5.82 -3.71 29.20
N THR A 30 -4.59 -3.65 29.72
CA THR A 30 -4.34 -3.69 31.18
C THR A 30 -4.91 -2.47 31.88
N LEU A 31 -4.78 -1.25 31.30
CA LEU A 31 -5.41 -0.05 31.84
C LEU A 31 -6.95 -0.16 31.85
N THR A 32 -7.54 -0.72 30.81
CA THR A 32 -9.00 -0.91 30.76
C THR A 32 -9.46 -1.85 31.88
N ALA A 33 -8.76 -2.97 32.10
CA ALA A 33 -9.04 -3.90 33.18
C ALA A 33 -8.91 -3.23 34.58
N ALA A 34 -7.85 -2.44 34.75
CA ALA A 34 -7.64 -1.67 35.99
C ALA A 34 -8.79 -0.69 36.25
N GLN A 35 -9.21 0.06 35.23
CA GLN A 35 -10.28 1.06 35.35
C GLN A 35 -11.66 0.41 35.60
N ILE A 36 -11.90 -0.79 35.06
CA ILE A 36 -13.11 -1.55 35.36
C ILE A 36 -13.15 -1.94 36.84
N CYS A 37 -12.02 -2.40 37.40
CA CYS A 37 -11.93 -2.69 38.85
C CYS A 37 -12.19 -1.44 39.69
N LEU A 38 -11.56 -0.30 39.34
CA LEU A 38 -11.75 0.96 40.06
C LEU A 38 -13.17 1.50 39.91
N PHE A 39 -13.77 1.40 38.75
CA PHE A 39 -15.16 1.77 38.50
C PHE A 39 -16.10 0.96 39.41
N THR A 40 -15.92 -0.37 39.46
CA THR A 40 -16.73 -1.26 40.27
C THR A 40 -16.62 -0.90 41.76
N TYR A 41 -15.40 -0.60 42.22
CA TYR A 41 -15.20 -0.16 43.61
C TYR A 41 -15.90 1.17 43.91
N HIS A 42 -15.70 2.19 43.07
CA HIS A 42 -16.26 3.52 43.29
C HIS A 42 -17.79 3.55 43.20
N TYR A 43 -18.35 2.77 42.26
CA TYR A 43 -19.81 2.71 42.06
C TYR A 43 -20.52 1.84 43.12
N ALA A 44 -20.03 0.61 43.34
CA ALA A 44 -20.76 -0.36 44.15
C ALA A 44 -20.44 -0.30 45.63
N TYR A 45 -19.22 0.13 46.00
CA TYR A 45 -18.78 0.06 47.43
C TYR A 45 -18.50 1.42 48.05
N ALA A 46 -17.93 2.36 47.32
CA ALA A 46 -17.58 3.69 47.84
C ALA A 46 -18.67 4.74 47.66
N ASN A 47 -19.69 4.45 46.86
CA ASN A 47 -20.76 5.39 46.46
C ASN A 47 -20.22 6.75 46.03
N ASN A 48 -19.04 6.76 45.38
CA ASN A 48 -18.36 7.96 44.89
C ASN A 48 -18.68 8.16 43.40
N GLN A 49 -19.79 8.85 43.12
CA GLN A 49 -20.27 9.06 41.74
C GLN A 49 -19.28 9.81 40.85
N SER A 50 -18.54 10.78 41.41
CA SER A 50 -17.56 11.55 40.64
C SER A 50 -16.39 10.67 40.16
N ALA A 51 -15.83 9.85 41.06
CA ALA A 51 -14.77 8.92 40.70
C ALA A 51 -15.26 7.83 39.72
N ALA A 52 -16.46 7.31 39.91
CA ALA A 52 -17.08 6.34 39.04
C ALA A 52 -17.29 6.93 37.62
N PHE A 53 -17.74 8.17 37.51
CA PHE A 53 -17.91 8.86 36.24
C PHE A 53 -16.58 8.96 35.47
N TRP A 54 -15.51 9.42 36.08
CA TRP A 54 -14.22 9.55 35.44
C TRP A 54 -13.61 8.20 35.07
N THR A 55 -13.72 7.20 35.90
CA THR A 55 -13.22 5.83 35.55
C THR A 55 -14.01 5.24 34.37
N ALA A 56 -15.33 5.49 34.26
CA ALA A 56 -16.12 5.09 33.10
C ALA A 56 -15.63 5.75 31.81
N ILE A 57 -15.34 7.05 31.86
CA ILE A 57 -14.77 7.76 30.68
C ILE A 57 -13.42 7.13 30.26
N PHE A 58 -12.54 6.82 31.23
CA PHE A 58 -11.28 6.15 30.93
C PHE A 58 -11.47 4.79 30.27
N VAL A 59 -12.44 3.99 30.72
CA VAL A 59 -12.79 2.70 30.11
C VAL A 59 -13.20 2.92 28.64
N ILE A 60 -14.09 3.88 28.37
CA ILE A 60 -14.58 4.18 27.01
C ILE A 60 -13.42 4.62 26.12
N VAL A 61 -12.61 5.58 26.55
CA VAL A 61 -11.48 6.10 25.75
C VAL A 61 -10.47 5.00 25.43
N ASN A 62 -10.10 4.17 26.41
CA ASN A 62 -9.18 3.07 26.18
C ASN A 62 -9.78 2.00 25.27
N SER A 63 -11.06 1.65 25.42
CA SER A 63 -11.77 0.71 24.55
C SER A 63 -11.80 1.19 23.08
N VAL A 64 -12.09 2.46 22.84
CA VAL A 64 -12.04 3.06 21.49
C VAL A 64 -10.64 2.96 20.90
N ASN A 65 -9.61 3.25 21.70
CA ASN A 65 -8.23 3.14 21.22
C ASN A 65 -7.82 1.68 20.94
N ILE A 66 -8.25 0.71 21.76
CA ILE A 66 -8.04 -0.72 21.48
C ILE A 66 -8.66 -1.10 20.15
N VAL A 67 -9.92 -0.71 19.89
CA VAL A 67 -10.60 -1.01 18.62
C VAL A 67 -9.85 -0.38 17.45
N LYS A 68 -9.41 0.88 17.55
CA LYS A 68 -8.59 1.54 16.50
C LYS A 68 -7.32 0.77 16.21
N ILE A 69 -6.55 0.39 17.24
CA ILE A 69 -5.31 -0.38 17.08
C ILE A 69 -5.57 -1.72 16.41
N LEU A 70 -6.63 -2.44 16.81
CA LEU A 70 -6.99 -3.73 16.23
C LEU A 70 -7.41 -3.59 14.75
N LEU A 71 -8.15 -2.53 14.39
CA LEU A 71 -8.53 -2.25 13.01
C LEU A 71 -7.30 -1.88 12.15
N GLU A 72 -6.37 -1.12 12.69
CA GLU A 72 -5.11 -0.76 12.02
C GLU A 72 -4.19 -1.97 11.82
N ARG A 73 -4.22 -2.95 12.74
CA ARG A 73 -3.42 -4.19 12.66
C ARG A 73 -4.03 -5.26 11.75
N ARG A 74 -5.26 -5.09 11.27
CA ARG A 74 -5.83 -6.06 10.34
C ARG A 74 -4.93 -6.19 9.12
N PRO A 75 -4.50 -7.41 8.75
CA PRO A 75 -3.73 -7.63 7.54
C PRO A 75 -4.59 -7.19 6.36
N LYS A 76 -4.07 -6.26 5.55
CA LYS A 76 -4.69 -5.93 4.28
C LYS A 76 -4.41 -7.09 3.34
N ILE A 77 -5.46 -7.76 2.90
CA ILE A 77 -5.38 -8.89 1.96
C ILE A 77 -5.29 -8.31 0.55
N ILE A 78 -4.32 -8.78 -0.22
CA ILE A 78 -4.21 -8.45 -1.64
C ILE A 78 -5.23 -9.32 -2.38
N PRO A 79 -6.10 -8.74 -3.23
CA PRO A 79 -6.99 -9.50 -4.08
C PRO A 79 -6.24 -10.50 -4.94
N ASP A 80 -6.83 -11.69 -5.17
CA ASP A 80 -6.17 -12.77 -5.92
C ASP A 80 -5.87 -12.36 -7.36
N GLU A 81 -6.70 -11.50 -7.95
CA GLU A 81 -6.57 -11.01 -9.33
C GLU A 81 -5.29 -10.20 -9.59
N ILE A 82 -4.67 -9.65 -8.53
CA ILE A 82 -3.47 -8.79 -8.64
C ILE A 82 -2.31 -9.30 -7.80
N ARG A 83 -2.46 -10.49 -7.19
CA ARG A 83 -1.42 -11.06 -6.33
C ARG A 83 -0.15 -11.39 -7.08
N ASP A 84 -0.28 -11.94 -8.29
CA ASP A 84 0.84 -12.24 -9.18
C ASP A 84 1.65 -10.98 -9.54
N LEU A 85 0.98 -9.85 -9.78
CA LEU A 85 1.62 -8.57 -10.04
C LEU A 85 2.37 -8.06 -8.80
N TYR A 86 1.78 -8.21 -7.62
CA TYR A 86 2.44 -7.85 -6.38
C TYR A 86 3.70 -8.69 -6.14
N GLU A 87 3.59 -10.01 -6.23
CA GLU A 87 4.71 -10.93 -5.97
C GLU A 87 5.81 -10.81 -7.02
N GLY A 88 5.44 -10.56 -8.29
CA GLY A 88 6.38 -10.52 -9.42
C GLY A 88 7.06 -9.18 -9.64
N ILE A 89 6.36 -8.06 -9.41
CA ILE A 89 6.83 -6.73 -9.78
C ILE A 89 7.01 -5.82 -8.56
N PHE A 90 6.07 -5.90 -7.61
CA PHE A 90 5.99 -4.99 -6.48
C PHE A 90 6.36 -5.64 -5.15
N SER A 91 7.08 -6.76 -5.17
CA SER A 91 7.48 -7.53 -3.98
C SER A 91 8.33 -6.73 -2.98
N ASN A 92 9.00 -5.66 -3.44
CA ASN A 92 9.73 -4.72 -2.61
C ASN A 92 8.84 -3.70 -1.85
N LEU A 93 7.55 -3.61 -2.19
CA LEU A 93 6.57 -2.82 -1.48
C LEU A 93 5.94 -3.64 -0.35
N THR A 94 5.60 -2.98 0.75
CA THR A 94 4.70 -3.59 1.73
C THR A 94 3.29 -3.69 1.14
N THR A 95 2.48 -4.63 1.62
CA THR A 95 1.07 -4.78 1.21
C THR A 95 0.29 -3.46 1.28
N ARG A 96 0.57 -2.63 2.31
CA ARG A 96 -0.09 -1.34 2.48
C ARG A 96 0.34 -0.32 1.42
N GLU A 97 1.62 -0.25 1.11
CA GLU A 97 2.18 0.62 0.07
C GLU A 97 1.66 0.20 -1.31
N PHE A 98 1.64 -1.10 -1.60
CA PHE A 98 1.13 -1.61 -2.87
C PHE A 98 -0.36 -1.28 -3.06
N LEU A 99 -1.21 -1.57 -2.08
CA LEU A 99 -2.64 -1.27 -2.17
C LEU A 99 -2.91 0.25 -2.25
N TYR A 100 -2.12 1.07 -1.57
CA TYR A 100 -2.20 2.52 -1.70
C TYR A 100 -1.86 2.98 -3.12
N PHE A 101 -0.75 2.50 -3.67
CA PHE A 101 -0.34 2.77 -5.05
C PHE A 101 -1.38 2.29 -6.06
N TRP A 102 -1.87 1.06 -5.90
CA TRP A 102 -2.89 0.47 -6.76
C TRP A 102 -4.15 1.31 -6.82
N ASN A 103 -4.66 1.73 -5.68
CA ASN A 103 -5.88 2.53 -5.56
C ASN A 103 -5.75 3.97 -6.11
N MET A 104 -4.54 4.45 -6.35
CA MET A 104 -4.33 5.73 -7.05
C MET A 104 -4.49 5.61 -8.57
N GLY A 105 -4.41 4.41 -9.10
CA GLY A 105 -4.57 4.14 -10.51
C GLY A 105 -6.02 4.09 -10.95
N THR A 106 -6.24 4.20 -12.24
CA THR A 106 -7.54 4.05 -12.89
C THR A 106 -7.44 2.94 -13.92
N ILE A 107 -8.27 1.91 -13.78
CA ILE A 107 -8.35 0.81 -14.74
C ILE A 107 -9.12 1.30 -15.97
N ARG A 108 -8.58 0.99 -17.16
CA ARG A 108 -9.17 1.33 -18.47
C ARG A 108 -9.04 0.15 -19.41
N SER A 109 -9.94 0.09 -20.38
CA SER A 109 -9.81 -0.81 -21.52
C SER A 109 -9.80 -0.02 -22.84
N VAL A 110 -9.10 -0.54 -23.81
CA VAL A 110 -9.08 -0.06 -25.21
C VAL A 110 -9.08 -1.27 -26.13
N ASN A 111 -9.58 -1.10 -27.34
CA ASN A 111 -9.60 -2.15 -28.34
C ASN A 111 -9.01 -1.60 -29.65
N ASP A 112 -8.01 -2.29 -30.18
CA ASP A 112 -7.35 -1.98 -31.46
C ASP A 112 -7.04 -0.49 -31.65
N LYS A 113 -6.29 0.08 -30.69
CA LYS A 113 -6.02 1.52 -30.64
C LYS A 113 -4.59 1.83 -30.23
N PHE A 114 -4.02 2.88 -30.79
CA PHE A 114 -2.78 3.46 -30.31
C PHE A 114 -2.98 4.07 -28.92
N LEU A 115 -2.13 3.66 -28.00
CA LEU A 115 -2.05 4.19 -26.64
C LEU A 115 -1.08 5.36 -26.54
N ILE A 116 -0.01 5.29 -27.32
CA ILE A 116 1.12 6.20 -27.31
C ILE A 116 1.63 6.36 -28.73
N HIS A 117 1.92 7.60 -29.11
CA HIS A 117 2.67 7.89 -30.34
C HIS A 117 4.10 8.33 -30.02
N SER A 118 5.04 7.88 -30.85
CA SER A 118 6.44 8.28 -30.76
C SER A 118 6.58 9.80 -30.86
N GLY A 119 7.42 10.39 -30.04
CA GLY A 119 7.60 11.85 -29.96
C GLY A 119 6.59 12.57 -29.06
N GLU A 120 5.53 11.91 -28.61
CA GLU A 120 4.57 12.51 -27.68
C GLU A 120 5.04 12.46 -26.22
N LYS A 121 4.79 13.56 -25.50
CA LYS A 121 5.05 13.61 -24.06
C LYS A 121 4.00 12.83 -23.30
N GLN A 122 4.45 11.89 -22.49
CA GLN A 122 3.54 11.04 -21.71
C GLN A 122 3.27 11.59 -20.31
N ASN A 123 1.98 11.71 -20.00
CA ASN A 123 1.52 12.21 -18.71
C ASN A 123 1.05 11.10 -17.76
N ASN A 124 1.13 9.85 -18.20
CA ASN A 124 0.68 8.69 -17.44
C ASN A 124 1.71 7.57 -17.52
N LEU A 125 1.86 6.85 -16.42
CA LEU A 125 2.49 5.55 -16.36
C LEU A 125 1.39 4.50 -16.48
N LEU A 126 1.57 3.49 -17.31
CA LEU A 126 0.58 2.43 -17.53
C LEU A 126 1.18 1.07 -17.17
N LEU A 127 0.34 0.12 -16.75
CA LEU A 127 0.70 -1.28 -16.51
C LEU A 127 -0.36 -2.18 -17.14
N VAL A 128 0.04 -3.12 -17.95
CA VAL A 128 -0.86 -4.07 -18.61
C VAL A 128 -1.42 -5.06 -17.58
N LEU A 129 -2.75 -5.21 -17.57
CA LEU A 129 -3.46 -6.17 -16.71
C LEU A 129 -3.96 -7.39 -17.50
N SER A 130 -4.35 -7.20 -18.75
CA SER A 130 -4.81 -8.27 -19.65
C SER A 130 -4.72 -7.81 -21.10
N GLY A 131 -4.55 -8.74 -22.01
CA GLY A 131 -4.35 -8.46 -23.44
C GLY A 131 -2.88 -8.23 -23.78
N THR A 132 -2.64 -7.78 -25.01
CA THR A 132 -1.29 -7.57 -25.59
C THR A 132 -1.22 -6.22 -26.26
N ALA A 133 -0.09 -5.52 -26.10
CA ALA A 133 0.23 -4.32 -26.88
C ALA A 133 1.55 -4.51 -27.63
N ASN A 134 1.61 -4.03 -28.88
CA ASN A 134 2.83 -3.98 -29.67
C ASN A 134 3.57 -2.66 -29.45
N VAL A 135 4.88 -2.77 -29.31
CA VAL A 135 5.78 -1.62 -29.40
C VAL A 135 6.33 -1.55 -30.82
N GLU A 136 6.16 -0.42 -31.47
CA GLU A 136 6.55 -0.22 -32.84
C GLU A 136 7.55 0.94 -32.99
N VAL A 137 8.55 0.75 -33.83
CA VAL A 137 9.50 1.81 -34.24
C VAL A 137 9.51 1.90 -35.77
N ASN A 138 9.19 3.05 -36.27
CA ASN A 138 9.06 3.27 -37.75
C ASN A 138 8.10 2.26 -38.40
N GLY A 139 6.98 1.96 -37.79
CA GLY A 139 5.96 1.02 -38.26
C GLY A 139 6.37 -0.46 -38.21
N LYS A 140 7.49 -0.80 -37.55
CA LYS A 140 7.92 -2.20 -37.37
C LYS A 140 7.74 -2.62 -35.94
N PRO A 141 7.03 -3.72 -35.66
CA PRO A 141 6.89 -4.26 -34.31
C PRO A 141 8.26 -4.76 -33.81
N ILE A 142 8.66 -4.31 -32.64
CA ILE A 142 9.94 -4.67 -31.99
C ILE A 142 9.76 -5.48 -30.73
N ALA A 143 8.64 -5.35 -30.05
CA ALA A 143 8.34 -6.07 -28.81
C ALA A 143 6.84 -6.17 -28.55
N ASN A 144 6.44 -7.21 -27.84
CA ASN A 144 5.09 -7.38 -27.28
C ASN A 144 5.12 -7.10 -25.80
N LEU A 145 4.12 -6.39 -25.32
CA LEU A 145 3.88 -6.10 -23.91
C LEU A 145 2.64 -6.86 -23.45
N GLU A 146 2.83 -7.70 -22.46
CA GLU A 146 1.80 -8.56 -21.89
C GLU A 146 1.58 -8.19 -20.43
N ARG A 147 0.72 -8.95 -19.73
CA ARG A 147 0.41 -8.76 -18.31
C ARG A 147 1.67 -8.52 -17.47
N GLY A 148 1.66 -7.44 -16.70
CA GLY A 148 2.77 -7.04 -15.85
C GLY A 148 3.82 -6.16 -16.53
N ALA A 149 3.72 -5.90 -17.84
CA ALA A 149 4.61 -4.97 -18.51
C ALA A 149 4.18 -3.52 -18.28
N PHE A 150 5.14 -2.65 -17.94
CA PHE A 150 4.89 -1.21 -17.94
C PHE A 150 4.90 -0.63 -19.34
N ILE A 151 4.16 0.46 -19.54
CA ILE A 151 4.14 1.27 -20.75
C ILE A 151 4.44 2.71 -20.35
N ALA A 152 5.30 3.39 -21.11
CA ALA A 152 5.78 4.75 -20.87
C ALA A 152 6.69 4.92 -19.65
N GLU A 153 7.27 3.85 -19.12
CA GLU A 153 8.18 3.88 -17.98
C GLU A 153 9.44 4.68 -18.24
N ILE A 154 9.98 4.63 -19.45
CA ILE A 154 11.16 5.43 -19.87
C ILE A 154 10.80 6.92 -19.81
N SER A 155 9.73 7.32 -20.48
CA SER A 155 9.23 8.70 -20.45
C SER A 155 8.92 9.18 -19.01
N PHE A 156 8.38 8.31 -18.17
CA PHE A 156 8.10 8.62 -16.78
C PHE A 156 9.37 8.91 -15.99
N LEU A 157 10.40 8.08 -16.14
CA LEU A 157 11.66 8.19 -15.39
C LEU A 157 12.55 9.33 -15.90
N THR A 158 12.63 9.53 -17.22
CA THR A 158 13.51 10.52 -17.84
C THR A 158 12.86 11.88 -18.06
N GLY A 159 11.53 11.91 -18.21
CA GLY A 159 10.78 13.11 -18.63
C GLY A 159 10.83 13.36 -20.13
N GLU A 160 11.53 12.52 -20.90
CA GLU A 160 11.64 12.61 -22.34
C GLU A 160 10.35 12.12 -23.04
N PRO A 161 10.08 12.58 -24.27
CA PRO A 161 8.99 12.06 -25.09
C PRO A 161 9.12 10.54 -25.33
N ALA A 162 8.00 9.89 -25.68
CA ALA A 162 8.00 8.48 -26.01
C ALA A 162 8.89 8.18 -27.22
N SER A 163 9.70 7.14 -27.12
CA SER A 163 10.64 6.72 -28.18
C SER A 163 10.05 5.77 -29.20
N ALA A 164 8.83 5.27 -28.97
CA ALA A 164 8.15 4.29 -29.82
C ALA A 164 6.64 4.48 -29.76
N ASP A 165 5.96 3.98 -30.78
CA ASP A 165 4.51 3.83 -30.78
C ASP A 165 4.11 2.60 -29.93
N VAL A 166 2.97 2.66 -29.28
CA VAL A 166 2.40 1.51 -28.55
C VAL A 166 0.96 1.33 -29.00
N HIS A 167 0.68 0.18 -29.62
CA HIS A 167 -0.61 -0.17 -30.20
C HIS A 167 -1.22 -1.36 -29.46
N ALA A 168 -2.44 -1.23 -28.93
CA ALA A 168 -3.19 -2.33 -28.36
C ALA A 168 -3.64 -3.28 -29.45
N ILE A 169 -3.32 -4.57 -29.32
CA ILE A 169 -3.86 -5.64 -30.15
C ILE A 169 -5.10 -6.16 -29.45
N ASP A 170 -6.23 -6.17 -30.14
CA ASP A 170 -7.50 -6.58 -29.55
C ASP A 170 -7.85 -5.78 -28.26
N GLU A 171 -8.55 -6.41 -27.35
CA GLU A 171 -8.91 -5.79 -26.06
C GLU A 171 -7.72 -5.79 -25.12
N LEU A 172 -7.24 -4.60 -24.76
CA LEU A 172 -6.20 -4.38 -23.76
C LEU A 172 -6.79 -3.71 -22.53
N ILE A 173 -6.61 -4.35 -21.36
CA ILE A 173 -6.96 -3.78 -20.06
C ILE A 173 -5.67 -3.37 -19.35
N PHE A 174 -5.61 -2.15 -18.87
CA PHE A 174 -4.46 -1.60 -18.18
C PHE A 174 -4.86 -0.68 -17.04
N ILE A 175 -3.97 -0.52 -16.06
CA ILE A 175 -4.10 0.49 -15.02
C ILE A 175 -3.21 1.68 -15.36
N SER A 176 -3.72 2.89 -15.14
CA SER A 176 -3.09 4.16 -15.50
C SER A 176 -2.93 5.04 -14.28
N TRP A 177 -1.73 5.56 -14.05
CA TRP A 177 -1.43 6.54 -13.01
C TRP A 177 -0.95 7.85 -13.63
N ARG A 178 -1.45 8.98 -13.14
CA ARG A 178 -0.94 10.30 -13.54
C ARG A 178 0.49 10.49 -13.04
N SER A 179 1.41 10.79 -13.96
CA SER A 179 2.83 10.99 -13.66
C SER A 179 3.06 12.10 -12.65
N GLU A 180 2.30 13.19 -12.73
CA GLU A 180 2.37 14.31 -11.78
C GLU A 180 2.08 13.84 -10.34
N ARG A 181 1.02 13.05 -10.16
CA ARG A 181 0.64 12.53 -8.84
C ARG A 181 1.70 11.60 -8.26
N LEU A 182 2.30 10.77 -9.09
CA LEU A 182 3.38 9.87 -8.68
C LEU A 182 4.66 10.65 -8.33
N LYS A 183 5.00 11.70 -9.10
CA LYS A 183 6.17 12.55 -8.82
C LYS A 183 6.01 13.35 -7.52
N ASN A 184 4.81 13.76 -7.16
CA ASN A 184 4.56 14.41 -5.87
C ASN A 184 4.90 13.49 -4.70
N MET A 185 4.74 12.17 -4.86
CA MET A 185 5.14 11.19 -3.84
C MET A 185 6.64 11.16 -3.57
N GLN A 186 7.48 11.64 -4.49
CA GLN A 186 8.92 11.80 -4.24
C GLN A 186 9.20 12.69 -3.02
N HIS A 187 8.37 13.72 -2.83
CA HIS A 187 8.50 14.64 -1.70
C HIS A 187 7.74 14.17 -0.45
N GLU A 188 6.57 13.56 -0.65
CA GLU A 188 5.70 13.12 0.44
C GLU A 188 6.19 11.81 1.10
N ASN A 189 6.70 10.87 0.30
CA ASN A 189 7.19 9.56 0.75
C ASN A 189 8.41 9.10 -0.08
N PRO A 190 9.62 9.63 0.20
CA PRO A 190 10.82 9.28 -0.57
C PRO A 190 11.16 7.78 -0.55
N ALA A 191 10.88 7.10 0.56
CA ALA A 191 11.14 5.66 0.68
C ALA A 191 10.28 4.84 -0.29
N PHE A 192 8.99 5.16 -0.40
CA PHE A 192 8.10 4.55 -1.39
C PHE A 192 8.56 4.86 -2.81
N TRP A 193 8.92 6.12 -3.08
CA TRP A 193 9.40 6.55 -4.40
C TRP A 193 10.60 5.74 -4.88
N MET A 194 11.61 5.51 -4.02
CA MET A 194 12.78 4.68 -4.35
C MET A 194 12.38 3.24 -4.68
N LYS A 195 11.44 2.67 -3.95
CA LYS A 195 10.94 1.31 -4.23
C LYS A 195 10.22 1.23 -5.57
N LEU A 196 9.40 2.23 -5.90
CA LEU A 196 8.71 2.32 -7.18
C LEU A 196 9.72 2.45 -8.34
N GLN A 197 10.70 3.34 -8.21
CA GLN A 197 11.77 3.46 -9.22
C GLN A 197 12.53 2.15 -9.42
N HIS A 198 12.80 1.41 -8.35
CA HIS A 198 13.45 0.11 -8.44
C HIS A 198 12.60 -0.89 -9.25
N ALA A 199 11.31 -0.99 -8.98
CA ALA A 199 10.40 -1.86 -9.73
C ALA A 199 10.35 -1.52 -11.23
N LEU A 200 10.30 -0.21 -11.56
CA LEU A 200 10.33 0.26 -12.95
C LEU A 200 11.67 -0.05 -13.64
N SER A 201 12.78 0.12 -12.92
CA SER A 201 14.11 -0.15 -13.47
C SER A 201 14.33 -1.65 -13.73
N GLU A 202 13.82 -2.53 -12.87
CA GLU A 202 13.88 -3.97 -13.11
C GLU A 202 13.08 -4.40 -14.36
N ASP A 203 11.92 -3.80 -14.59
CA ASP A 203 11.13 -4.05 -15.81
C ASP A 203 11.90 -3.63 -17.06
N LEU A 204 12.52 -2.45 -17.04
CA LEU A 204 13.39 -1.98 -18.14
C LEU A 204 14.55 -2.93 -18.42
N ILE A 205 15.23 -3.43 -17.40
CA ILE A 205 16.34 -4.38 -17.57
C ILE A 205 15.85 -5.67 -18.23
N LYS A 206 14.66 -6.16 -17.85
CA LYS A 206 14.05 -7.35 -18.45
C LYS A 206 13.75 -7.14 -19.95
N LYS A 207 13.33 -5.95 -20.35
CA LYS A 207 13.02 -5.60 -21.75
C LYS A 207 14.27 -5.41 -22.61
N VAL A 208 15.35 -4.85 -22.05
CA VAL A 208 16.57 -4.54 -22.80
C VAL A 208 17.44 -5.80 -23.03
N LYS A 209 17.51 -6.73 -22.08
CA LYS A 209 18.32 -7.96 -22.20
C LYS A 209 18.05 -8.80 -23.46
N PRO A 210 16.80 -9.06 -23.89
CA PRO A 210 16.51 -9.80 -25.13
C PRO A 210 16.91 -9.04 -26.40
N ALA A 211 16.77 -7.70 -26.40
CA ALA A 211 17.13 -6.86 -27.54
C ALA A 211 18.66 -6.84 -27.80
N ALA A 212 19.46 -6.83 -26.74
CA ALA A 212 20.92 -6.88 -26.84
C ALA A 212 21.41 -8.24 -27.41
N LYS A 213 20.79 -9.37 -26.97
CA LYS A 213 21.11 -10.69 -27.52
C LYS A 213 20.78 -10.86 -29.02
N ARG A 214 19.69 -10.26 -29.51
CA ARG A 214 19.35 -10.30 -30.93
C ARG A 214 20.32 -9.49 -31.79
N LYS A 215 20.83 -8.36 -31.28
CA LYS A 215 21.83 -7.56 -32.01
C LYS A 215 23.19 -8.26 -32.16
N SER A 216 23.63 -9.01 -31.18
CA SER A 216 24.90 -9.76 -31.24
C SER A 216 24.84 -10.96 -32.20
N GLN A 217 23.65 -11.54 -32.46
CA GLN A 217 23.47 -12.66 -33.39
C GLN A 217 23.31 -12.25 -34.87
N ILE A 218 23.12 -10.96 -35.15
CA ILE A 218 22.98 -10.43 -36.55
C ILE A 218 24.31 -9.84 -37.01
N SER A 219 25.31 -9.72 -36.12
CA SER A 219 26.63 -9.10 -36.42
C SER A 219 27.74 -10.13 -36.67
N ASP A 220 27.42 -11.42 -36.60
CA ASP A 220 28.26 -12.56 -37.00
C ASP A 220 27.71 -13.16 -38.33
#